data_dcb2691481ee0b29f3485684e1ac2c5a
#
_entry.id   dcb2691481ee0b29f3485684e1ac2c5a
#
_cell.length_a   1.000
_cell.length_b   1.000
_cell.length_c   1.000
_cell.angle_alpha   90.00
_cell.angle_beta   90.00
_cell.angle_gamma   90.00
#
_symmetry.space_group_name_H-M   'P 1'
#
loop_
_entity.id
_entity.type
_entity.pdbx_description
1 polymer ?
#
loop_
_entity_poly.entity_id
_entity_poly.type
_entity_poly.pdbx_seq_one_letter_code
_entity_poly.pdbx_strand_id
1 'polypeptide(L)'
;MAHFAKFNSAGIVTDIISVNNNVITDGDNVEQEQLGIDYLTKLNNGVGWYKQTSYNSVFRKNYAGIGHTYDGIRNAFIPPQPYTSWILVEDTCQWTAPTAYPDDGKDYNWNEDTTSWVETSGET
;
A
#
# COMPACT_ATOMS: atom_id res chain seq x y z
N MET A 1 0.25 -14.27 11.61
CA MET A 1 1.32 -14.14 10.58
C MET A 1 1.74 -12.70 10.43
N ALA A 2 2.99 -12.44 10.32
CA ALA A 2 3.48 -11.12 9.95
C ALA A 2 3.55 -11.04 8.42
N HIS A 3 3.35 -9.86 7.88
CA HIS A 3 3.38 -9.65 6.43
C HIS A 3 4.44 -8.61 6.08
N PHE A 4 5.20 -8.88 5.04
CA PHE A 4 6.27 -7.98 4.61
C PHE A 4 6.13 -7.67 3.12
N ALA A 5 6.34 -6.41 2.78
CA ALA A 5 6.42 -5.99 1.39
C ALA A 5 7.88 -6.10 0.94
N LYS A 6 8.08 -6.67 -0.23
CA LYS A 6 9.38 -6.69 -0.89
C LYS A 6 9.41 -5.64 -1.98
N PHE A 7 10.46 -4.85 -2.04
CA PHE A 7 10.60 -3.74 -2.98
C PHE A 7 11.66 -4.04 -4.03
N ASN A 8 11.49 -3.45 -5.21
CA ASN A 8 12.55 -3.44 -6.22
C ASN A 8 13.47 -2.23 -5.99
N SER A 9 14.45 -2.03 -6.86
CA SER A 9 15.42 -0.94 -6.72
C SER A 9 14.80 0.44 -6.91
N ALA A 10 13.61 0.52 -7.49
CA ALA A 10 12.89 1.78 -7.65
C ALA A 10 12.00 2.10 -6.44
N GLY A 11 11.97 1.21 -5.43
CA GLY A 11 11.14 1.43 -4.24
C GLY A 11 9.69 1.04 -4.42
N ILE A 12 9.39 0.21 -5.40
CA ILE A 12 8.03 -0.23 -5.70
C ILE A 12 7.84 -1.65 -5.20
N VAL A 13 6.72 -1.91 -4.52
CA VAL A 13 6.40 -3.23 -3.98
C VAL A 13 6.18 -4.21 -5.11
N THR A 14 6.91 -5.32 -5.09
CA THR A 14 6.79 -6.38 -6.09
C THR A 14 6.15 -7.64 -5.53
N ASP A 15 6.23 -7.86 -4.23
CA ASP A 15 5.72 -9.05 -3.58
C ASP A 15 5.28 -8.76 -2.17
N ILE A 16 4.31 -9.53 -1.68
CA ILE A 16 3.90 -9.52 -0.27
C ILE A 16 4.16 -10.92 0.27
N ILE A 17 4.90 -11.01 1.36
CA ILE A 17 5.36 -12.28 1.90
C ILE A 17 4.86 -12.43 3.33
N SER A 18 4.29 -13.59 3.65
CA SER A 18 3.86 -13.92 5.01
C SER A 18 5.00 -14.61 5.75
N VAL A 19 5.23 -14.22 6.99
CA VAL A 19 6.27 -14.79 7.84
C VAL A 19 5.65 -15.20 9.16
N ASN A 20 6.03 -16.37 9.67
CA ASN A 20 5.52 -16.84 10.95
C ASN A 20 5.95 -15.87 12.05
N ASN A 21 5.05 -15.58 13.00
CA ASN A 21 5.32 -14.64 14.08
C ASN A 21 6.55 -15.03 14.91
N ASN A 22 6.86 -16.31 15.00
CA ASN A 22 8.07 -16.76 15.72
C ASN A 22 9.34 -16.16 15.16
N VAL A 23 9.37 -15.91 13.86
CA VAL A 23 10.57 -15.38 13.18
C VAL A 23 10.88 -13.96 13.62
N ILE A 24 9.83 -13.17 13.93
CA ILE A 24 10.01 -11.76 14.26
C ILE A 24 9.97 -11.50 15.77
N THR A 25 9.80 -12.54 16.59
CA THR A 25 9.74 -12.39 18.05
C THR A 25 11.13 -12.56 18.64
N ASP A 26 11.56 -11.62 19.47
CA ASP A 26 12.88 -11.67 20.10
C ASP A 26 12.86 -12.50 21.41
N GLY A 27 13.99 -12.53 22.10
CA GLY A 27 14.14 -13.32 23.33
C GLY A 27 13.27 -12.83 24.47
N ASP A 28 12.77 -11.61 24.42
CA ASP A 28 11.86 -11.05 25.42
C ASP A 28 10.41 -11.15 25.00
N ASN A 29 10.12 -11.93 23.96
CA ASN A 29 8.78 -12.16 23.43
C ASN A 29 8.17 -10.89 22.83
N VAL A 30 9.01 -9.98 22.29
CA VAL A 30 8.58 -8.74 21.65
C VAL A 30 8.82 -8.86 20.15
N GLU A 31 7.83 -8.44 19.35
CA GLU A 31 7.95 -8.47 17.90
C GLU A 31 8.85 -7.35 17.40
N GLN A 32 9.76 -7.70 16.49
CA GLN A 32 10.73 -6.77 15.92
C GLN A 32 10.73 -6.90 14.40
N GLU A 33 10.43 -5.81 13.71
CA GLU A 33 10.45 -5.81 12.24
C GLU A 33 11.80 -6.24 11.69
N GLN A 34 12.88 -5.80 12.31
CA GLN A 34 14.23 -6.09 11.83
C GLN A 34 14.54 -7.58 11.76
N LEU A 35 13.98 -8.37 12.68
CA LEU A 35 14.18 -9.82 12.64
C LEU A 35 13.59 -10.43 11.38
N GLY A 36 12.42 -9.95 10.96
CA GLY A 36 11.79 -10.41 9.72
C GLY A 36 12.58 -9.98 8.49
N ILE A 37 13.05 -8.74 8.49
CA ILE A 37 13.88 -8.22 7.39
C ILE A 37 15.15 -9.07 7.26
N ASP A 38 15.83 -9.35 8.37
CA ASP A 38 17.06 -10.15 8.36
C ASP A 38 16.80 -11.56 7.85
N TYR A 39 15.69 -12.17 8.29
CA TYR A 39 15.31 -13.51 7.86
C TYR A 39 15.06 -13.57 6.35
N LEU A 40 14.26 -12.63 5.83
CA LEU A 40 13.94 -12.61 4.40
C LEU A 40 15.16 -12.28 3.54
N THR A 41 15.97 -11.34 4.00
CA THR A 41 17.20 -10.98 3.30
C THR A 41 18.12 -12.19 3.19
N LYS A 42 18.25 -12.95 4.27
CA LYS A 42 19.09 -14.15 4.28
C LYS A 42 18.55 -15.23 3.36
N LEU A 43 17.22 -15.43 3.33
CA LEU A 43 16.61 -16.38 2.42
C LEU A 43 16.86 -16.02 0.96
N ASN A 44 17.00 -14.73 0.66
CA ASN A 44 17.23 -14.25 -0.69
C ASN A 44 18.70 -13.93 -0.96
N ASN A 45 19.62 -14.65 -0.29
CA ASN A 45 21.06 -14.55 -0.50
C ASN A 45 21.63 -13.15 -0.27
N GLY A 46 21.09 -12.43 0.69
CA GLY A 46 21.56 -11.08 1.03
C GLY A 46 21.03 -9.99 0.12
N VAL A 47 20.05 -10.28 -0.72
CA VAL A 47 19.51 -9.33 -1.70
C VAL A 47 18.07 -9.01 -1.34
N GLY A 48 17.67 -7.75 -1.50
CA GLY A 48 16.29 -7.34 -1.37
C GLY A 48 16.07 -6.27 -0.32
N TRP A 49 14.97 -5.57 -0.46
CA TRP A 49 14.52 -4.56 0.50
C TRP A 49 13.13 -4.96 0.99
N TYR A 50 12.93 -4.90 2.32
CA TYR A 50 11.68 -5.37 2.93
C TYR A 50 11.20 -4.38 3.97
N LYS A 51 9.88 -4.25 4.09
CA LYS A 51 9.21 -3.48 5.15
C LYS A 51 7.99 -4.24 5.61
N GLN A 52 7.76 -4.28 6.92
CA GLN A 52 6.57 -4.92 7.45
C GLN A 52 5.32 -4.09 7.11
N THR A 53 4.28 -4.79 6.71
CA THR A 53 2.97 -4.16 6.47
C THR A 53 1.93 -4.83 7.37
N SER A 54 0.77 -4.20 7.53
CA SER A 54 -0.29 -4.72 8.39
C SER A 54 -1.47 -5.16 7.53
N TYR A 55 -1.82 -6.44 7.63
CA TYR A 55 -2.94 -7.01 6.88
C TYR A 55 -4.24 -6.25 7.18
N ASN A 56 -4.42 -5.83 8.43
CA ASN A 56 -5.64 -5.13 8.84
C ASN A 56 -5.45 -3.62 8.92
N SER A 57 -4.39 -3.09 8.32
CA SER A 57 -4.09 -1.66 8.29
C SER A 57 -3.97 -1.04 9.69
N VAL A 58 -3.42 -1.80 10.64
CA VAL A 58 -3.24 -1.32 12.01
C VAL A 58 -2.09 -0.32 12.10
N PHE A 59 -1.08 -0.45 11.25
CA PHE A 59 0.03 0.50 11.17
C PHE A 59 0.40 0.72 9.71
N ARG A 60 1.13 1.83 9.45
CA ARG A 60 1.57 2.24 8.11
C ARG A 60 0.43 2.39 7.11
N LYS A 61 -0.74 2.79 7.62
CA LYS A 61 -1.94 3.20 6.88
C LYS A 61 -2.56 2.08 6.05
N ASN A 62 -2.00 1.79 4.88
CA ASN A 62 -2.59 0.82 3.96
C ASN A 62 -1.84 -0.50 4.03
N TYR A 63 -2.57 -1.61 3.88
CA TYR A 63 -1.92 -2.88 3.63
C TYR A 63 -1.21 -2.79 2.28
N ALA A 64 0.07 -3.12 2.25
CA ALA A 64 0.86 -2.99 1.03
C ALA A 64 0.33 -3.94 -0.05
N GLY A 65 0.33 -3.47 -1.27
CA GLY A 65 -0.01 -4.28 -2.43
C GLY A 65 1.05 -4.10 -3.51
N ILE A 66 1.01 -4.96 -4.51
CA ILE A 66 1.93 -4.86 -5.64
C ILE A 66 1.72 -3.52 -6.34
N GLY A 67 2.79 -2.80 -6.60
CA GLY A 67 2.73 -1.48 -7.19
C GLY A 67 2.73 -0.34 -6.19
N HIS A 68 2.51 -0.63 -4.90
CA HIS A 68 2.56 0.41 -3.86
C HIS A 68 3.99 0.90 -3.67
N THR A 69 4.11 2.08 -3.05
CA THR A 69 5.40 2.60 -2.58
C THR A 69 5.33 2.79 -1.08
N TYR A 70 6.49 2.94 -0.43
CA TYR A 70 6.54 3.27 0.98
C TYR A 70 7.09 4.68 1.14
N ASP A 71 6.37 5.53 1.89
CA ASP A 71 6.79 6.90 2.17
C ASP A 71 7.34 6.95 3.59
N GLY A 72 8.65 7.16 3.72
CA GLY A 72 9.31 7.17 5.03
C GLY A 72 8.94 8.36 5.89
N ILE A 73 8.57 9.49 5.29
CA ILE A 73 8.18 10.69 6.03
C ILE A 73 6.81 10.48 6.65
N ARG A 74 5.88 9.93 5.89
CA ARG A 74 4.53 9.63 6.40
C ARG A 74 4.47 8.30 7.14
N ASN A 75 5.51 7.48 7.02
CA ASN A 75 5.55 6.11 7.55
C ASN A 75 4.33 5.33 7.08
N ALA A 76 4.14 5.27 5.77
CA ALA A 76 2.92 4.72 5.21
C ALA A 76 3.16 4.08 3.85
N PHE A 77 2.38 3.03 3.55
CA PHE A 77 2.31 2.48 2.20
C PHE A 77 1.28 3.26 1.40
N ILE A 78 1.64 3.66 0.19
CA ILE A 78 0.80 4.48 -0.66
C ILE A 78 0.49 3.71 -1.94
N PRO A 79 -0.81 3.54 -2.30
CA PRO A 79 -1.18 2.90 -3.57
C PRO A 79 -0.74 3.74 -4.76
N PRO A 80 -0.64 3.14 -5.96
CA PRO A 80 -0.34 3.91 -7.14
C PRO A 80 -1.39 5.01 -7.36
N GLN A 81 -0.95 6.19 -7.78
CA GLN A 81 -1.87 7.28 -8.10
C GLN A 81 -2.68 6.90 -9.35
N PRO A 82 -4.01 6.86 -9.25
CA PRO A 82 -4.81 6.42 -10.40
C PRO A 82 -4.84 7.44 -11.54
N TYR A 83 -4.81 8.73 -11.21
CA TYR A 83 -4.83 9.80 -12.20
C TYR A 83 -4.03 10.98 -11.68
N THR A 84 -3.43 11.74 -12.58
CA THR A 84 -2.56 12.86 -12.21
C THR A 84 -3.28 13.92 -11.37
N SER A 85 -4.58 14.12 -11.59
CA SER A 85 -5.36 15.13 -10.88
C SER A 85 -5.79 14.72 -9.48
N TRP A 86 -5.71 13.42 -9.16
CA TRP A 86 -6.18 12.93 -7.87
C TRP A 86 -5.25 13.36 -6.75
N ILE A 87 -5.80 13.53 -5.56
CA ILE A 87 -5.11 14.12 -4.41
C ILE A 87 -4.94 13.06 -3.32
N LEU A 88 -3.77 13.05 -2.69
CA LEU A 88 -3.52 12.14 -1.59
C LEU A 88 -4.18 12.67 -0.32
N VAL A 89 -4.97 11.82 0.33
CA VAL A 89 -5.55 12.14 1.64
C VAL A 89 -4.51 11.79 2.69
N GLU A 90 -4.00 12.78 3.41
CA GLU A 90 -2.88 12.59 4.34
C GLU A 90 -3.18 11.59 5.45
N ASP A 91 -4.40 11.61 5.97
CA ASP A 91 -4.76 10.76 7.11
C ASP A 91 -4.76 9.27 6.77
N THR A 92 -5.17 8.92 5.56
CA THR A 92 -5.31 7.53 5.14
C THR A 92 -4.29 7.10 4.11
N CYS A 93 -3.58 8.04 3.51
CA CYS A 93 -2.67 7.82 2.38
C CYS A 93 -3.37 7.12 1.22
N GLN A 94 -4.63 7.46 0.99
CA GLN A 94 -5.41 7.00 -0.14
C GLN A 94 -5.68 8.16 -1.09
N TRP A 95 -5.89 7.84 -2.35
CA TRP A 95 -6.13 8.86 -3.37
C TRP A 95 -7.60 9.17 -3.49
N THR A 96 -7.92 10.46 -3.67
CA THR A 96 -9.30 10.89 -3.89
C THR A 96 -9.35 11.82 -5.10
N ALA A 97 -10.46 11.77 -5.83
CA ALA A 97 -10.68 12.67 -6.95
C ALA A 97 -10.81 14.11 -6.44
N PRO A 98 -10.39 15.11 -7.25
CA PRO A 98 -10.53 16.50 -6.84
C PRO A 98 -11.99 16.95 -6.75
N THR A 99 -12.91 16.19 -7.37
CA THR A 99 -14.35 16.45 -7.33
C THR A 99 -15.05 15.27 -6.69
N ALA A 100 -15.94 15.51 -5.74
CA ALA A 100 -16.63 14.43 -5.03
C ALA A 100 -17.49 13.60 -5.98
N TYR A 101 -17.52 12.29 -5.73
CA TYR A 101 -18.38 11.37 -6.49
C TYR A 101 -19.83 11.79 -6.28
N PRO A 102 -20.65 11.93 -7.35
CA PRO A 102 -22.03 12.34 -7.19
C PRO A 102 -22.83 11.38 -6.31
N ASP A 103 -23.68 11.95 -5.47
CA ASP A 103 -24.47 11.17 -4.52
C ASP A 103 -25.94 11.17 -4.96
N ASP A 104 -26.18 10.65 -6.15
CA ASP A 104 -27.54 10.62 -6.70
C ASP A 104 -28.00 9.21 -7.07
N GLY A 105 -27.22 8.19 -6.65
CA GLY A 105 -27.57 6.79 -6.91
C GLY A 105 -27.22 6.30 -8.30
N LYS A 106 -26.60 7.12 -9.12
CA LYS A 106 -26.19 6.73 -10.46
C LYS A 106 -24.72 6.31 -10.47
N ASP A 107 -24.31 5.64 -11.52
CA ASP A 107 -22.93 5.20 -11.68
C ASP A 107 -22.17 6.17 -12.57
N TYR A 108 -20.91 6.44 -12.19
CA TYR A 108 -20.07 7.40 -12.90
C TYR A 108 -18.69 6.82 -13.12
N ASN A 109 -18.06 7.27 -14.20
CA ASN A 109 -16.64 7.02 -14.46
C ASN A 109 -15.88 8.32 -14.43
N TRP A 110 -14.64 8.27 -13.96
CA TRP A 110 -13.80 9.45 -13.93
C TRP A 110 -13.28 9.74 -15.34
N ASN A 111 -13.36 11.00 -15.75
CA ASN A 111 -12.79 11.48 -16.99
C ASN A 111 -11.67 12.45 -16.66
N GLU A 112 -10.43 12.03 -16.87
CA GLU A 112 -9.27 12.84 -16.50
C GLU A 112 -9.15 14.07 -17.41
N ASP A 113 -9.56 13.97 -18.66
CA ASP A 113 -9.46 15.10 -19.59
C ASP A 113 -10.30 16.28 -19.15
N THR A 114 -11.47 16.02 -18.58
CA THR A 114 -12.38 17.05 -18.09
C THR A 114 -12.32 17.20 -16.58
N THR A 115 -11.54 16.36 -15.90
CA THR A 115 -11.44 16.30 -14.43
C THR A 115 -12.81 16.28 -13.78
N SER A 116 -13.67 15.39 -14.28
CA SER A 116 -15.05 15.31 -13.80
C SER A 116 -15.56 13.88 -13.85
N TRP A 117 -16.64 13.64 -13.10
CA TRP A 117 -17.34 12.37 -13.13
C TRP A 117 -18.34 12.40 -14.29
N VAL A 118 -18.29 11.39 -15.13
CA VAL A 118 -19.18 11.26 -16.28
C VAL A 118 -20.11 10.08 -16.05
N GLU A 119 -21.40 10.30 -16.13
CA GLU A 119 -22.39 9.26 -15.90
C GLU A 119 -22.17 8.10 -16.87
N THR A 120 -22.11 6.89 -16.33
CA THR A 120 -22.05 5.69 -17.15
C THR A 120 -23.38 5.54 -17.83
N SER A 121 -23.37 5.49 -19.15
CA SER A 121 -24.62 5.46 -19.84
C SER A 121 -25.22 4.12 -19.54
N GLY A 122 -26.18 4.08 -18.96
CA GLY A 122 -26.74 2.87 -18.49
C GLY A 122 -27.32 1.99 -19.50
N GLU A 123 -26.95 2.08 -20.66
CA GLU A 123 -27.43 1.30 -21.42
C GLU A 123 -26.99 0.28 -21.48
N THR A 124 -27.47 -0.19 -21.49
CA THR A 124 -27.33 -1.36 -21.29
C THR A 124 -27.52 -2.15 -22.37
#